data_a2ca49271b442b419677176480a1aef1
#
_entry.id   a2ca49271b442b419677176480a1aef1
#
_cell.length_a   1.000
_cell.length_b   1.000
_cell.length_c   1.000
_cell.angle_alpha   90.00
_cell.angle_beta   90.00
_cell.angle_gamma   90.00
#
_symmetry.space_group_name_H-M   'P 1'
#
loop_
_entity.id
_entity.type
_entity.pdbx_description
1 polymer ?
#
loop_
_entity_poly.entity_id
_entity_poly.type
_entity_poly.pdbx_seq_one_letter_code
_entity_poly.pdbx_strand_id
1 'polypeptide(L)'
;MKKTITLFICLFSLSLATWAQDKTVTGKVTSSQDKLGIPGVSILEPGTTNGTVTDIDGKYSINVKSTTTQLRFSGTGLVTRTVDIPASNSLDLTMTADVQKIGEVVVTALGIKRDEKSLGYSTQKVSGDDLANAKEANFINSLQGRVAGVSITGSSNMGGSSRILLRGMRSINFENQPLFVVDGIPMNNENVATADQQRGALGYDYGNAIQDINPDDIESVNVLKGPSATALYGSRGSNGVIIITTKKGVAREKSEKYSPIGVTINSGWSMKKIYNLPKYQNRYGGGASPDFIESDIHPGELRSEFEYDGSWGPELLGQEVYQWDSYYPSMPNYNKKTPWVAHPDNVKDFFETGFVKNNSISLDGGNEKSLFRLGYTNYDEKGVIPNESLNRNIISFNGSNKFNDKLT
;
A
#
# COMPACT_ATOMS: atom_id res chain seq x y z
N MET A 1 59.36 -56.81 -5.34
CA MET A 1 58.83 -55.42 -5.13
C MET A 1 57.82 -55.02 -6.20
N LYS A 2 58.02 -55.17 -7.51
CA LYS A 2 57.04 -54.75 -8.55
C LYS A 2 55.65 -55.47 -8.41
N LYS A 3 55.63 -56.78 -8.16
CA LYS A 3 54.40 -57.58 -8.02
C LYS A 3 53.60 -57.25 -6.78
N THR A 4 54.26 -56.89 -5.68
CA THR A 4 53.58 -56.49 -4.43
C THR A 4 52.97 -55.09 -4.51
N ILE A 5 53.56 -54.16 -5.25
CA ILE A 5 53.03 -52.83 -5.52
C ILE A 5 51.78 -52.90 -6.40
N THR A 6 51.76 -53.76 -7.43
CA THR A 6 50.61 -53.94 -8.31
C THR A 6 49.44 -54.55 -7.58
N LEU A 7 49.65 -55.49 -6.63
CA LEU A 7 48.58 -56.08 -5.80
C LEU A 7 48.01 -55.03 -4.84
N PHE A 8 48.84 -54.15 -4.30
CA PHE A 8 48.39 -53.05 -3.39
C PHE A 8 47.56 -51.98 -4.15
N ILE A 9 47.94 -51.65 -5.37
CA ILE A 9 47.19 -50.75 -6.25
C ILE A 9 45.84 -51.34 -6.65
N CYS A 10 45.79 -52.65 -6.97
CA CYS A 10 44.52 -53.36 -7.24
C CYS A 10 43.59 -53.46 -6.02
N LEU A 11 44.14 -53.70 -4.83
CA LEU A 11 43.32 -53.66 -3.60
C LEU A 11 42.84 -52.25 -3.23
N PHE A 12 43.65 -51.22 -3.50
CA PHE A 12 43.27 -49.81 -3.26
C PHE A 12 42.24 -49.32 -4.27
N SER A 13 42.28 -49.81 -5.52
CA SER A 13 41.27 -49.47 -6.53
C SER A 13 39.91 -50.15 -6.30
N LEU A 14 39.89 -51.31 -5.65
CA LEU A 14 38.63 -51.97 -5.25
C LEU A 14 37.92 -51.29 -4.09
N SER A 15 38.65 -50.54 -3.19
CA SER A 15 38.04 -49.84 -2.09
C SER A 15 37.40 -48.51 -2.49
N LEU A 16 37.64 -48.01 -3.70
CA LEU A 16 37.02 -46.77 -4.20
C LEU A 16 35.66 -46.99 -4.93
N ALA A 17 35.22 -48.25 -5.07
CA ALA A 17 33.94 -48.58 -5.73
C ALA A 17 32.75 -48.74 -4.77
N THR A 18 32.79 -48.20 -3.56
CA THR A 18 31.59 -48.02 -2.77
C THR A 18 30.83 -46.77 -3.26
N TRP A 19 30.22 -46.89 -4.41
CA TRP A 19 29.22 -45.96 -4.88
C TRP A 19 28.07 -46.03 -3.87
N ALA A 20 27.69 -44.88 -3.33
CA ALA A 20 26.52 -44.76 -2.47
C ALA A 20 25.33 -45.32 -3.27
N GLN A 21 24.85 -46.52 -2.90
CA GLN A 21 23.67 -47.10 -3.54
C GLN A 21 22.48 -46.23 -3.23
N ASP A 22 21.83 -45.68 -4.27
CA ASP A 22 20.56 -45.03 -4.10
C ASP A 22 19.54 -46.01 -3.53
N LYS A 23 18.74 -45.55 -2.60
CA LYS A 23 17.63 -46.33 -2.04
C LYS A 23 16.32 -45.89 -2.64
N THR A 24 15.47 -46.83 -2.99
CA THR A 24 14.12 -46.57 -3.45
C THR A 24 13.18 -46.55 -2.25
N VAL A 25 12.48 -45.46 -2.05
CA VAL A 25 11.42 -45.29 -1.05
C VAL A 25 10.07 -45.36 -1.74
N THR A 26 9.21 -46.26 -1.26
CA THR A 26 7.84 -46.41 -1.79
C THR A 26 6.83 -46.25 -0.67
N GLY A 27 5.60 -45.94 -1.04
CA GLY A 27 4.51 -45.83 -0.07
C GLY A 27 3.22 -45.31 -0.66
N LYS A 28 2.26 -45.09 0.20
CA LYS A 28 0.94 -44.56 -0.15
C LYS A 28 0.61 -43.34 0.69
N VAL A 29 0.14 -42.28 0.03
CA VAL A 29 -0.39 -41.09 0.70
C VAL A 29 -1.90 -41.16 0.72
N THR A 30 -2.49 -41.08 1.92
CA THR A 30 -3.94 -41.15 2.13
C THR A 30 -4.49 -39.92 2.80
N SER A 31 -5.75 -39.60 2.58
CA SER A 31 -6.48 -38.54 3.23
C SER A 31 -6.89 -38.92 4.67
N SER A 32 -6.80 -38.02 5.61
CA SER A 32 -7.27 -38.21 6.99
C SER A 32 -8.79 -38.31 7.09
N GLN A 33 -9.54 -37.78 6.12
CA GLN A 33 -10.99 -37.69 6.16
C GLN A 33 -11.67 -39.01 5.69
N ASP A 34 -11.29 -39.50 4.51
CA ASP A 34 -11.95 -40.61 3.84
C ASP A 34 -11.06 -41.86 3.66
N LYS A 35 -9.78 -41.79 4.07
CA LYS A 35 -8.78 -42.86 3.93
C LYS A 35 -8.45 -43.25 2.49
N LEU A 36 -8.94 -42.47 1.51
CA LEU A 36 -8.62 -42.70 0.10
C LEU A 36 -7.22 -42.21 -0.25
N GLY A 37 -6.63 -42.76 -1.31
CA GLY A 37 -5.35 -42.29 -1.84
C GLY A 37 -5.49 -40.86 -2.41
N ILE A 38 -4.51 -40.03 -2.17
CA ILE A 38 -4.50 -38.65 -2.69
C ILE A 38 -3.58 -38.58 -3.90
N PRO A 39 -4.10 -38.30 -5.12
CA PRO A 39 -3.27 -38.12 -6.29
C PRO A 39 -2.60 -36.72 -6.32
N GLY A 40 -1.45 -36.61 -7.01
CA GLY A 40 -0.80 -35.34 -7.26
C GLY A 40 -0.08 -34.73 -6.06
N VAL A 41 0.14 -35.48 -4.98
CA VAL A 41 0.98 -35.01 -3.88
C VAL A 41 2.43 -35.03 -4.31
N SER A 42 3.12 -33.88 -4.19
CA SER A 42 4.55 -33.74 -4.48
C SER A 42 5.38 -34.28 -3.31
N ILE A 43 6.30 -35.18 -3.61
CA ILE A 43 7.28 -35.74 -2.67
C ILE A 43 8.66 -35.27 -3.11
N LEU A 44 9.36 -34.57 -2.26
CA LEU A 44 10.66 -33.94 -2.53
C LEU A 44 11.70 -34.40 -1.52
N GLU A 45 12.91 -34.65 -1.99
CA GLU A 45 14.09 -34.79 -1.15
C GLU A 45 14.55 -33.39 -0.67
N PRO A 46 14.53 -33.10 0.63
CA PRO A 46 14.86 -31.75 1.15
C PRO A 46 16.24 -31.29 0.71
N GLY A 47 16.31 -30.05 0.21
CA GLY A 47 17.58 -29.43 -0.25
C GLY A 47 18.03 -29.85 -1.65
N THR A 48 17.23 -30.61 -2.38
CA THR A 48 17.50 -31.02 -3.77
C THR A 48 16.31 -30.72 -4.69
N THR A 49 16.48 -30.89 -5.99
CA THR A 49 15.41 -30.87 -6.99
C THR A 49 14.83 -32.26 -7.29
N ASN A 50 15.30 -33.29 -6.58
CA ASN A 50 14.85 -34.66 -6.77
C ASN A 50 13.47 -34.86 -6.13
N GLY A 51 12.48 -35.25 -6.92
CA GLY A 51 11.11 -35.46 -6.45
C GLY A 51 10.26 -36.30 -7.36
N THR A 52 9.11 -36.73 -6.85
CA THR A 52 8.07 -37.49 -7.55
C THR A 52 6.70 -36.98 -7.14
N VAL A 53 5.64 -37.48 -7.80
CA VAL A 53 4.25 -37.22 -7.43
C VAL A 53 3.49 -38.50 -7.26
N THR A 54 2.45 -38.50 -6.40
CA THR A 54 1.58 -39.66 -6.22
C THR A 54 0.70 -39.90 -7.45
N ASP A 55 0.46 -41.16 -7.76
CA ASP A 55 -0.47 -41.63 -8.78
C ASP A 55 -1.95 -41.48 -8.35
N ILE A 56 -2.88 -41.96 -9.19
CA ILE A 56 -4.32 -41.88 -8.95
C ILE A 56 -4.77 -42.64 -7.68
N ASP A 57 -4.02 -43.68 -7.26
CA ASP A 57 -4.27 -44.46 -6.04
C ASP A 57 -3.56 -43.87 -4.80
N GLY A 58 -2.81 -42.77 -4.97
CA GLY A 58 -1.99 -42.18 -3.93
C GLY A 58 -0.66 -42.87 -3.70
N LYS A 59 -0.22 -43.80 -4.57
CA LYS A 59 1.05 -44.49 -4.45
C LYS A 59 2.18 -43.69 -5.06
N TYR A 60 3.39 -43.84 -4.51
CA TYR A 60 4.58 -43.20 -5.02
C TYR A 60 5.83 -44.06 -4.92
N SER A 61 6.82 -43.75 -5.72
CA SER A 61 8.14 -44.32 -5.68
C SER A 61 9.16 -43.21 -5.98
N ILE A 62 10.18 -43.05 -5.15
CA ILE A 62 11.24 -42.08 -5.30
C ILE A 62 12.59 -42.72 -5.01
N ASN A 63 13.58 -42.46 -5.89
CA ASN A 63 14.96 -42.84 -5.67
C ASN A 63 15.69 -41.70 -4.98
N VAL A 64 16.23 -41.95 -3.80
CA VAL A 64 16.96 -40.97 -3.00
C VAL A 64 18.33 -41.47 -2.60
N LYS A 65 19.24 -40.58 -2.28
CA LYS A 65 20.57 -40.99 -1.82
C LYS A 65 20.45 -41.78 -0.51
N SER A 66 21.33 -42.77 -0.31
CA SER A 66 21.37 -43.59 0.91
C SER A 66 21.50 -42.75 2.20
N THR A 67 22.10 -41.57 2.08
CA THR A 67 22.27 -40.60 3.19
C THR A 67 21.01 -39.79 3.50
N THR A 68 20.00 -39.80 2.64
CA THR A 68 18.76 -39.04 2.84
C THR A 68 17.93 -39.69 3.94
N THR A 69 17.61 -38.89 4.96
CA THR A 69 16.86 -39.37 6.15
C THR A 69 15.40 -38.91 6.11
N GLN A 70 15.03 -37.93 5.33
CA GLN A 70 13.70 -37.29 5.36
C GLN A 70 13.14 -37.07 3.95
N LEU A 71 11.81 -37.13 3.84
CA LEU A 71 11.05 -36.70 2.65
C LEU A 71 10.03 -35.63 3.03
N ARG A 72 9.87 -34.67 2.15
CA ARG A 72 8.89 -33.61 2.27
C ARG A 72 7.70 -33.84 1.34
N PHE A 73 6.52 -33.92 1.93
CA PHE A 73 5.24 -34.11 1.25
C PHE A 73 4.48 -32.79 1.19
N SER A 74 4.03 -32.37 0.01
CA SER A 74 3.26 -31.14 -0.18
C SER A 74 2.22 -31.34 -1.29
N GLY A 75 1.07 -30.70 -1.14
CA GLY A 75 0.00 -30.69 -2.15
C GLY A 75 -0.93 -29.51 -1.94
N THR A 76 -1.62 -29.12 -3.01
CA THR A 76 -2.58 -28.00 -2.94
C THR A 76 -3.71 -28.34 -1.97
N GLY A 77 -3.91 -27.49 -0.95
CA GLY A 77 -4.94 -27.71 0.07
C GLY A 77 -4.59 -28.77 1.11
N LEU A 78 -3.32 -29.18 1.24
CA LEU A 78 -2.83 -30.14 2.20
C LEU A 78 -1.74 -29.51 3.09
N VAL A 79 -1.73 -29.89 4.37
CA VAL A 79 -0.67 -29.48 5.29
C VAL A 79 0.64 -30.14 4.88
N THR A 80 1.65 -29.32 4.54
CA THR A 80 3.00 -29.80 4.21
C THR A 80 3.62 -30.50 5.41
N ARG A 81 4.15 -31.72 5.19
CA ARG A 81 4.82 -32.53 6.23
C ARG A 81 6.19 -32.98 5.77
N THR A 82 7.15 -32.94 6.66
CA THR A 82 8.47 -33.57 6.50
C THR A 82 8.50 -34.76 7.45
N VAL A 83 8.83 -35.94 6.92
CA VAL A 83 8.76 -37.22 7.67
C VAL A 83 10.04 -38.00 7.45
N ASP A 84 10.52 -38.65 8.51
CA ASP A 84 11.70 -39.52 8.46
C ASP A 84 11.42 -40.78 7.66
N ILE A 85 12.40 -41.25 6.88
CA ILE A 85 12.34 -42.47 6.09
C ILE A 85 12.62 -43.64 7.02
N PRO A 86 11.68 -44.59 7.20
CA PRO A 86 11.92 -45.78 8.02
C PRO A 86 12.95 -46.73 7.38
N ALA A 87 13.57 -47.56 8.18
CA ALA A 87 14.56 -48.52 7.71
C ALA A 87 14.03 -49.53 6.69
N SER A 88 12.72 -49.73 6.64
CA SER A 88 12.03 -50.56 5.65
C SER A 88 11.96 -49.96 4.26
N ASN A 89 12.29 -48.65 4.09
CA ASN A 89 12.08 -47.87 2.89
C ASN A 89 10.62 -47.85 2.36
N SER A 90 9.66 -48.27 3.20
CA SER A 90 8.23 -48.16 2.91
C SER A 90 7.61 -47.14 3.86
N LEU A 91 7.09 -46.01 3.31
CA LEU A 91 6.59 -44.91 4.10
C LEU A 91 5.17 -44.52 3.65
N ASP A 92 4.19 -45.05 4.37
CA ASP A 92 2.80 -44.63 4.22
C ASP A 92 2.51 -43.40 5.07
N LEU A 93 1.84 -42.41 4.48
CA LEU A 93 1.56 -41.14 5.13
C LEU A 93 0.09 -40.74 5.02
N THR A 94 -0.51 -40.38 6.15
CA THR A 94 -1.83 -39.75 6.14
C THR A 94 -1.66 -38.23 6.19
N MET A 95 -2.17 -37.54 5.16
CA MET A 95 -2.17 -36.10 5.09
C MET A 95 -3.53 -35.52 5.50
N THR A 96 -3.49 -34.42 6.22
CA THR A 96 -4.67 -33.67 6.60
C THR A 96 -4.87 -32.55 5.60
N ALA A 97 -6.13 -32.31 5.20
CA ALA A 97 -6.45 -31.14 4.45
C ALA A 97 -5.98 -29.90 5.24
N ASP A 98 -5.27 -29.02 4.58
CA ASP A 98 -5.00 -27.71 5.11
C ASP A 98 -6.33 -26.95 5.06
N VAL A 99 -7.16 -27.21 6.06
CA VAL A 99 -8.35 -26.40 6.32
C VAL A 99 -7.87 -25.11 6.98
N GLN A 100 -7.01 -24.38 6.30
CA GLN A 100 -7.09 -22.94 6.48
C GLN A 100 -8.54 -22.63 6.11
N LYS A 101 -9.36 -22.43 7.13
CA LYS A 101 -10.67 -21.82 6.95
C LYS A 101 -10.40 -20.55 6.16
N ILE A 102 -10.73 -20.58 4.86
CA ILE A 102 -10.86 -19.39 4.05
C ILE A 102 -12.18 -18.72 4.50
N GLY A 103 -12.33 -18.54 5.79
CA GLY A 103 -13.23 -17.64 6.41
C GLY A 103 -12.43 -16.35 6.57
N GLU A 104 -12.72 -15.38 5.74
CA GLU A 104 -12.14 -14.07 5.92
C GLU A 104 -12.50 -13.57 7.32
N VAL A 105 -11.49 -13.55 8.19
CA VAL A 105 -11.65 -13.05 9.56
C VAL A 105 -11.56 -11.54 9.49
N VAL A 106 -12.63 -10.90 9.89
CA VAL A 106 -12.70 -9.44 9.99
C VAL A 106 -12.62 -9.01 11.44
N VAL A 107 -11.91 -7.91 11.67
CA VAL A 107 -11.92 -7.25 12.97
C VAL A 107 -13.22 -6.45 13.04
N THR A 108 -14.06 -6.78 14.02
CA THR A 108 -15.31 -6.08 14.30
C THR A 108 -15.11 -5.03 15.40
N ALA A 109 -16.20 -4.46 15.87
CA ALA A 109 -16.16 -3.49 16.96
C ALA A 109 -15.41 -4.03 18.20
N LEU A 110 -14.73 -3.15 18.91
CA LEU A 110 -13.88 -3.44 20.08
C LEU A 110 -12.71 -4.40 19.81
N GLY A 111 -12.24 -4.50 18.56
CA GLY A 111 -11.09 -5.35 18.20
C GLY A 111 -11.40 -6.86 18.17
N ILE A 112 -12.66 -7.27 18.27
CA ILE A 112 -13.05 -8.68 18.26
C ILE A 112 -12.95 -9.24 16.85
N LYS A 113 -12.20 -10.33 16.69
CA LYS A 113 -12.10 -11.07 15.42
C LYS A 113 -13.31 -12.01 15.26
N ARG A 114 -14.00 -11.91 14.13
CA ARG A 114 -15.13 -12.78 13.77
C ARG A 114 -15.02 -13.21 12.30
N ASP A 115 -15.59 -14.38 11.98
CA ASP A 115 -15.74 -14.80 10.60
C ASP A 115 -16.73 -13.86 9.89
N GLU A 116 -16.37 -13.33 8.72
CA GLU A 116 -17.19 -12.42 7.94
C GLU A 116 -18.58 -12.99 7.66
N LYS A 117 -18.65 -14.29 7.35
CA LYS A 117 -19.90 -15.03 7.09
C LYS A 117 -20.85 -15.09 8.30
N SER A 118 -20.34 -14.86 9.52
CA SER A 118 -21.15 -14.86 10.74
C SER A 118 -21.78 -13.50 11.03
N LEU A 119 -21.44 -12.46 10.24
CA LEU A 119 -21.90 -11.10 10.46
C LEU A 119 -23.23 -10.84 9.74
N GLY A 120 -24.22 -10.35 10.44
CA GLY A 120 -25.51 -9.92 9.89
C GLY A 120 -25.49 -8.57 9.16
N TYR A 121 -24.29 -8.04 8.83
CA TYR A 121 -24.10 -6.75 8.19
C TYR A 121 -22.93 -6.77 7.20
N SER A 122 -22.98 -5.86 6.23
CA SER A 122 -21.95 -5.79 5.19
C SER A 122 -20.68 -5.16 5.73
N THR A 123 -19.59 -5.90 5.63
CA THR A 123 -18.22 -5.45 5.88
C THR A 123 -17.41 -5.56 4.59
N GLN A 124 -16.33 -4.83 4.52
CA GLN A 124 -15.34 -5.02 3.46
C GLN A 124 -13.96 -4.73 4.03
N LYS A 125 -13.07 -5.70 3.86
CA LYS A 125 -11.69 -5.64 4.31
C LYS A 125 -10.78 -5.27 3.14
N VAL A 126 -9.80 -4.42 3.42
CA VAL A 126 -8.70 -4.08 2.51
C VAL A 126 -7.39 -4.40 3.23
N SER A 127 -6.49 -5.09 2.56
CA SER A 127 -5.17 -5.39 3.11
C SER A 127 -4.32 -4.13 3.21
N GLY A 128 -3.50 -4.03 4.26
CA GLY A 128 -2.54 -2.94 4.40
C GLY A 128 -1.50 -2.91 3.27
N ASP A 129 -1.11 -4.06 2.76
CA ASP A 129 -0.15 -4.13 1.66
C ASP A 129 -0.71 -3.53 0.36
N ASP A 130 -2.01 -3.69 0.10
CA ASP A 130 -2.68 -3.03 -1.03
C ASP A 130 -2.70 -1.51 -0.89
N LEU A 131 -2.83 -1.01 0.35
CA LEU A 131 -2.81 0.43 0.64
C LEU A 131 -1.40 1.00 0.56
N ALA A 132 -0.42 0.28 1.09
CA ALA A 132 0.99 0.66 1.06
C ALA A 132 1.54 0.78 -0.36
N ASN A 133 1.05 -0.03 -1.31
CA ASN A 133 1.46 0.01 -2.71
C ASN A 133 1.02 1.29 -3.43
N ALA A 134 -0.03 1.95 -2.99
CA ALA A 134 -0.54 3.18 -3.62
C ALA A 134 0.34 4.41 -3.36
N LYS A 135 1.14 4.41 -2.26
CA LYS A 135 2.07 5.49 -1.87
C LYS A 135 1.44 6.89 -1.79
N GLU A 136 0.14 6.96 -1.50
CA GLU A 136 -0.58 8.21 -1.33
C GLU A 136 -0.18 8.93 -0.03
N ALA A 137 -0.15 10.27 -0.03
CA ALA A 137 0.13 11.08 1.16
C ALA A 137 -0.89 10.84 2.28
N ASN A 138 -2.15 10.61 1.90
CA ASN A 138 -3.23 10.17 2.77
C ASN A 138 -3.72 8.81 2.27
N PHE A 139 -3.46 7.76 3.05
CA PHE A 139 -3.82 6.38 2.66
C PHE A 139 -5.31 6.17 2.42
N ILE A 140 -6.16 7.03 2.97
CA ILE A 140 -7.60 7.01 2.76
C ILE A 140 -7.94 7.11 1.28
N ASN A 141 -7.21 7.92 0.52
CA ASN A 141 -7.45 8.09 -0.92
C ASN A 141 -7.26 6.76 -1.68
N SER A 142 -6.40 5.88 -1.19
CA SER A 142 -6.20 4.55 -1.79
C SER A 142 -7.35 3.57 -1.55
N LEU A 143 -8.32 3.89 -0.69
CA LEU A 143 -9.58 3.13 -0.53
C LEU A 143 -10.57 3.40 -1.67
N GLN A 144 -10.41 4.49 -2.41
CA GLN A 144 -11.28 4.81 -3.53
C GLN A 144 -11.18 3.74 -4.63
N GLY A 145 -12.32 3.27 -5.11
CA GLY A 145 -12.40 2.19 -6.09
C GLY A 145 -12.15 0.79 -5.53
N ARG A 146 -11.64 0.65 -4.30
CA ARG A 146 -11.41 -0.65 -3.65
C ARG A 146 -12.55 -1.06 -2.73
N VAL A 147 -13.27 -0.09 -2.17
CA VAL A 147 -14.39 -0.34 -1.25
C VAL A 147 -15.70 0.14 -1.87
N ALA A 148 -16.63 -0.79 -2.11
CA ALA A 148 -17.92 -0.46 -2.68
C ALA A 148 -18.74 0.50 -1.77
N GLY A 149 -19.38 1.52 -2.36
CA GLY A 149 -20.19 2.49 -1.64
C GLY A 149 -19.39 3.47 -0.77
N VAL A 150 -18.10 3.61 -1.04
CA VAL A 150 -17.24 4.66 -0.46
C VAL A 150 -16.99 5.71 -1.52
N SER A 151 -17.25 6.98 -1.19
CA SER A 151 -16.90 8.14 -1.99
C SER A 151 -15.87 8.96 -1.21
N ILE A 152 -14.73 9.23 -1.84
CA ILE A 152 -13.64 9.97 -1.22
C ILE A 152 -13.36 11.20 -2.09
N THR A 153 -13.34 12.35 -1.46
CA THR A 153 -12.94 13.61 -2.09
C THR A 153 -11.73 14.12 -1.33
N GLY A 154 -10.57 14.14 -1.98
CA GLY A 154 -9.35 14.74 -1.43
C GLY A 154 -9.44 16.26 -1.39
N SER A 155 -8.66 16.89 -0.53
CA SER A 155 -8.43 18.33 -0.55
C SER A 155 -7.65 18.74 -1.81
N SER A 156 -7.85 19.97 -2.27
CA SER A 156 -7.00 20.57 -3.29
C SER A 156 -5.61 20.93 -2.75
N ASN A 157 -5.46 21.06 -1.44
CA ASN A 157 -4.20 21.39 -0.77
C ASN A 157 -3.36 20.14 -0.55
N MET A 158 -2.05 20.26 -0.70
CA MET A 158 -1.10 19.19 -0.39
C MET A 158 -1.18 18.83 1.10
N GLY A 159 -1.33 17.54 1.42
CA GLY A 159 -1.50 17.10 2.80
C GLY A 159 -2.82 17.52 3.46
N GLY A 160 -3.78 18.02 2.70
CA GLY A 160 -5.08 18.40 3.21
C GLY A 160 -5.98 17.21 3.55
N SER A 161 -7.11 17.50 4.21
CA SER A 161 -8.05 16.51 4.69
C SER A 161 -8.84 15.84 3.57
N SER A 162 -9.06 14.54 3.68
CA SER A 162 -9.95 13.83 2.77
C SER A 162 -11.34 13.70 3.37
N ARG A 163 -12.36 14.05 2.60
CA ARG A 163 -13.76 13.85 2.96
C ARG A 163 -14.21 12.47 2.49
N ILE A 164 -14.75 11.69 3.41
CA ILE A 164 -15.20 10.32 3.16
C ILE A 164 -16.68 10.22 3.43
N LEU A 165 -17.41 9.62 2.49
CA LEU A 165 -18.81 9.32 2.61
C LEU A 165 -19.05 7.82 2.44
N LEU A 166 -19.76 7.20 3.36
CA LEU A 166 -20.20 5.82 3.27
C LEU A 166 -21.68 5.78 2.88
N ARG A 167 -21.97 5.27 1.66
CA ARG A 167 -23.35 5.19 1.12
C ARG A 167 -24.04 6.55 0.97
N GLY A 168 -23.27 7.62 0.70
CA GLY A 168 -23.77 8.96 0.45
C GLY A 168 -23.97 9.82 1.71
N MET A 169 -24.49 11.03 1.51
CA MET A 169 -24.84 11.96 2.59
C MET A 169 -26.14 11.55 3.25
N ARG A 170 -26.18 11.57 4.59
CA ARG A 170 -27.34 11.21 5.40
C ARG A 170 -27.91 12.38 6.19
N SER A 171 -27.08 13.37 6.48
CA SER A 171 -27.46 14.56 7.23
C SER A 171 -27.15 15.82 6.44
N ILE A 172 -28.07 16.77 6.48
CA ILE A 172 -27.91 18.10 5.87
C ILE A 172 -27.15 19.03 6.84
N ASN A 173 -27.36 18.87 8.13
CA ASN A 173 -26.87 19.79 9.16
C ASN A 173 -25.76 19.23 10.04
N PHE A 174 -25.43 17.93 9.91
CA PHE A 174 -24.46 17.26 10.77
C PHE A 174 -23.31 16.69 9.94
N GLU A 175 -22.23 16.36 10.66
CA GLU A 175 -21.08 15.64 10.11
C GLU A 175 -21.52 14.35 9.43
N ASN A 176 -21.05 14.12 8.20
CA ASN A 176 -21.35 12.92 7.42
C ASN A 176 -20.16 11.96 7.32
N GLN A 177 -19.03 12.29 7.94
CA GLN A 177 -17.86 11.43 7.92
C GLN A 177 -18.03 10.20 8.81
N PRO A 178 -17.45 9.05 8.45
CA PRO A 178 -17.44 7.87 9.29
C PRO A 178 -16.57 8.06 10.53
N LEU A 179 -16.84 7.31 11.58
CA LEU A 179 -15.97 7.21 12.73
C LEU A 179 -14.73 6.37 12.36
N PHE A 180 -13.55 6.86 12.74
CA PHE A 180 -12.32 6.09 12.66
C PHE A 180 -12.01 5.44 14.01
N VAL A 181 -11.57 4.18 13.93
CA VAL A 181 -11.17 3.40 15.11
C VAL A 181 -9.83 2.75 14.79
N VAL A 182 -8.80 3.08 15.55
CA VAL A 182 -7.44 2.53 15.38
C VAL A 182 -7.14 1.62 16.55
N ASP A 183 -6.86 0.35 16.25
CA ASP A 183 -6.60 -0.69 17.26
C ASP A 183 -7.63 -0.75 18.39
N GLY A 184 -8.91 -0.49 18.06
CA GLY A 184 -10.03 -0.49 18.99
C GLY A 184 -10.31 0.86 19.66
N ILE A 185 -9.47 1.87 19.47
CA ILE A 185 -9.61 3.20 20.06
C ILE A 185 -10.27 4.15 19.05
N PRO A 186 -11.45 4.74 19.35
CA PRO A 186 -12.06 5.75 18.50
C PRO A 186 -11.21 7.02 18.43
N MET A 187 -10.89 7.45 17.21
CA MET A 187 -10.17 8.69 16.98
C MET A 187 -11.11 9.85 16.67
N ASN A 188 -10.75 11.04 17.13
CA ASN A 188 -11.34 12.27 16.63
C ASN A 188 -10.69 12.62 15.28
N ASN A 189 -11.50 12.62 14.22
CA ASN A 189 -11.08 12.96 12.88
C ASN A 189 -11.91 14.13 12.33
N GLU A 190 -12.39 15.01 13.23
CA GLU A 190 -13.10 16.20 12.83
C GLU A 190 -12.22 17.06 11.90
N ASN A 191 -12.85 17.52 10.84
CA ASN A 191 -12.19 18.43 9.93
C ASN A 191 -12.39 19.85 10.45
N VAL A 192 -11.31 20.47 10.90
CA VAL A 192 -11.32 21.84 11.41
C VAL A 192 -11.37 22.87 10.26
N ALA A 193 -10.99 22.45 9.06
CA ALA A 193 -10.97 23.32 7.89
C ALA A 193 -12.40 23.57 7.36
N THR A 194 -12.71 24.83 7.03
CA THR A 194 -13.95 25.21 6.37
C THR A 194 -14.04 24.63 4.95
N ALA A 195 -15.24 24.60 4.36
CA ALA A 195 -15.42 24.13 2.99
C ALA A 195 -14.58 24.93 1.96
N ASP A 196 -14.38 26.20 2.21
CA ASP A 196 -13.58 27.09 1.35
C ASP A 196 -12.10 26.81 1.51
N GLN A 197 -11.60 26.58 2.74
CA GLN A 197 -10.23 26.14 2.98
C GLN A 197 -9.92 24.78 2.33
N GLN A 198 -10.86 23.83 2.38
CA GLN A 198 -10.71 22.53 1.70
C GLN A 198 -10.61 22.67 0.18
N ARG A 199 -11.22 23.70 -0.40
CA ARG A 199 -11.13 24.04 -1.83
C ARG A 199 -9.93 24.90 -2.17
N GLY A 200 -9.15 25.37 -1.17
CA GLY A 200 -8.02 26.27 -1.37
C GLY A 200 -8.40 27.72 -1.60
N ALA A 201 -9.67 28.12 -1.34
CA ALA A 201 -10.14 29.46 -1.66
C ALA A 201 -9.85 30.50 -0.56
N LEU A 202 -9.95 30.15 0.73
CA LEU A 202 -9.78 31.06 1.86
C LEU A 202 -8.87 30.46 2.94
N GLY A 203 -7.61 30.19 2.61
CA GLY A 203 -6.63 29.68 3.55
C GLY A 203 -6.19 28.25 3.22
N TYR A 204 -5.50 27.62 4.17
CA TYR A 204 -4.87 26.31 3.99
C TYR A 204 -5.58 25.25 4.83
N ASP A 205 -5.80 24.07 4.24
CA ASP A 205 -6.29 22.89 4.93
C ASP A 205 -5.12 22.06 5.44
N TYR A 206 -4.88 22.08 6.74
CA TYR A 206 -3.77 21.37 7.39
C TYR A 206 -4.02 19.87 7.57
N GLY A 207 -5.13 19.35 7.06
CA GLY A 207 -5.48 17.94 7.14
C GLY A 207 -6.20 17.55 8.43
N ASN A 208 -6.33 16.26 8.63
CA ASN A 208 -6.97 15.66 9.79
C ASN A 208 -6.11 14.51 10.37
N ALA A 209 -6.40 14.09 11.60
CA ALA A 209 -5.55 13.16 12.36
C ALA A 209 -5.31 11.81 11.66
N ILE A 210 -6.22 11.36 10.81
CA ILE A 210 -6.09 10.06 10.14
C ILE A 210 -4.95 10.01 9.12
N GLN A 211 -4.58 11.15 8.55
CA GLN A 211 -3.45 11.21 7.61
C GLN A 211 -2.08 10.98 8.24
N ASP A 212 -2.00 11.08 9.58
CA ASP A 212 -0.75 10.85 10.32
C ASP A 212 -0.42 9.36 10.46
N ILE A 213 -1.36 8.47 10.08
CA ILE A 213 -1.12 7.03 10.08
C ILE A 213 -0.34 6.65 8.83
N ASN A 214 0.82 6.01 9.06
CA ASN A 214 1.63 5.48 7.97
C ASN A 214 0.96 4.25 7.33
N PRO A 215 0.69 4.23 6.02
CA PRO A 215 0.12 3.06 5.34
C PRO A 215 0.98 1.79 5.47
N ASP A 216 2.30 1.91 5.60
CA ASP A 216 3.20 0.77 5.78
C ASP A 216 3.02 0.07 7.14
N ASP A 217 2.45 0.76 8.13
CA ASP A 217 2.14 0.21 9.45
C ASP A 217 0.71 -0.34 9.57
N ILE A 218 -0.10 -0.25 8.52
CA ILE A 218 -1.44 -0.81 8.49
C ILE A 218 -1.39 -2.30 8.15
N GLU A 219 -2.02 -3.14 8.97
CA GLU A 219 -2.26 -4.56 8.68
C GLU A 219 -3.52 -4.72 7.82
N SER A 220 -4.60 -4.04 8.20
CA SER A 220 -5.86 -4.07 7.46
C SER A 220 -6.77 -2.89 7.80
N VAL A 221 -7.63 -2.55 6.86
CA VAL A 221 -8.73 -1.60 7.04
C VAL A 221 -10.04 -2.33 6.82
N ASN A 222 -10.94 -2.29 7.82
CA ASN A 222 -12.29 -2.85 7.72
C ASN A 222 -13.31 -1.72 7.71
N VAL A 223 -14.16 -1.70 6.68
CA VAL A 223 -15.22 -0.71 6.54
C VAL A 223 -16.55 -1.32 6.92
N LEU A 224 -17.12 -0.86 8.04
CA LEU A 224 -18.42 -1.28 8.55
C LEU A 224 -19.50 -0.34 8.00
N LYS A 225 -20.38 -0.89 7.16
CA LYS A 225 -21.40 -0.12 6.44
C LYS A 225 -22.78 -0.36 7.03
N GLY A 226 -23.31 0.60 7.72
CA GLY A 226 -24.69 0.56 8.21
C GLY A 226 -24.85 0.62 9.72
N PRO A 227 -26.04 1.00 10.20
CA PRO A 227 -26.29 1.27 11.62
C PRO A 227 -26.09 0.06 12.54
N SER A 228 -26.46 -1.13 12.08
CA SER A 228 -26.31 -2.36 12.86
C SER A 228 -24.83 -2.73 13.11
N ALA A 229 -23.96 -2.43 12.14
CA ALA A 229 -22.52 -2.64 12.28
C ALA A 229 -21.87 -1.64 13.26
N THR A 230 -22.52 -0.51 13.46
CA THR A 230 -21.99 0.61 14.23
C THR A 230 -22.65 0.78 15.60
N ALA A 231 -23.64 -0.07 15.97
CA ALA A 231 -24.40 0.03 17.21
C ALA A 231 -23.51 0.09 18.47
N LEU A 232 -22.34 -0.53 18.44
CA LEU A 232 -21.40 -0.52 19.57
C LEU A 232 -20.65 0.81 19.76
N TYR A 233 -20.69 1.69 18.76
CA TYR A 233 -20.05 3.01 18.81
C TYR A 233 -21.06 4.15 19.03
N GLY A 234 -22.33 3.81 19.22
CA GLY A 234 -23.41 4.77 19.46
C GLY A 234 -23.64 5.74 18.29
N SER A 235 -24.10 6.94 18.60
CA SER A 235 -24.37 7.98 17.59
C SER A 235 -23.16 8.36 16.73
N ARG A 236 -21.94 8.27 17.27
CA ARG A 236 -20.70 8.55 16.54
C ARG A 236 -20.47 7.59 15.36
N GLY A 237 -21.01 6.36 15.45
CA GLY A 237 -20.95 5.37 14.38
C GLY A 237 -22.08 5.42 13.37
N SER A 238 -23.02 6.38 13.47
CA SER A 238 -24.22 6.44 12.61
C SER A 238 -23.90 6.54 11.11
N ASN A 239 -22.79 7.18 10.74
CA ASN A 239 -22.33 7.33 9.36
C ASN A 239 -21.46 6.16 8.88
N GLY A 240 -21.31 5.11 9.70
CA GLY A 240 -20.40 3.99 9.46
C GLY A 240 -19.14 4.12 10.29
N VAL A 241 -18.34 3.03 10.28
CA VAL A 241 -17.09 2.97 11.01
C VAL A 241 -16.00 2.41 10.11
N ILE A 242 -14.84 3.03 10.13
CA ILE A 242 -13.62 2.54 9.49
C ILE A 242 -12.67 2.08 10.58
N ILE A 243 -12.45 0.76 10.67
CA ILE A 243 -11.56 0.14 11.65
C ILE A 243 -10.22 -0.10 11.00
N ILE A 244 -9.18 0.46 11.57
CA ILE A 244 -7.79 0.31 11.16
C ILE A 244 -7.10 -0.56 12.18
N THR A 245 -6.49 -1.64 11.70
CA THR A 245 -5.64 -2.50 12.52
C THR A 245 -4.20 -2.28 12.11
N THR A 246 -3.32 -1.97 13.07
CA THR A 246 -1.91 -1.76 12.80
C THR A 246 -1.12 -3.07 12.87
N LYS A 247 0.00 -3.14 12.13
CA LYS A 247 0.93 -4.27 12.15
C LYS A 247 1.57 -4.39 13.53
N LYS A 248 1.59 -5.61 14.03
CA LYS A 248 2.21 -5.96 15.31
C LYS A 248 3.59 -6.60 15.08
N GLY A 249 4.38 -6.70 16.13
CA GLY A 249 5.60 -7.50 16.11
C GLY A 249 5.29 -8.98 15.84
N VAL A 250 6.23 -9.67 15.24
CA VAL A 250 6.14 -11.11 14.93
C VAL A 250 7.09 -11.88 15.85
N ALA A 251 6.55 -12.91 16.50
CA ALA A 251 7.40 -13.83 17.27
C ALA A 251 8.33 -14.60 16.32
N ARG A 252 9.62 -14.59 16.60
CA ARG A 252 10.64 -15.32 15.85
C ARG A 252 11.50 -16.13 16.80
N GLU A 253 11.64 -17.41 16.51
CA GLU A 253 12.59 -18.24 17.22
C GLU A 253 14.02 -17.91 16.78
N LYS A 254 14.92 -17.83 17.76
CA LYS A 254 16.34 -17.67 17.49
C LYS A 254 16.89 -18.97 16.89
N SER A 255 17.37 -18.92 15.67
CA SER A 255 18.13 -20.02 15.06
C SER A 255 19.56 -19.55 14.77
N GLU A 256 20.49 -20.49 14.59
CA GLU A 256 21.88 -20.16 14.23
C GLU A 256 21.98 -19.34 12.93
N LYS A 257 20.97 -19.44 12.06
CA LYS A 257 20.95 -18.81 10.73
C LYS A 257 20.14 -17.52 10.67
N TYR A 258 19.21 -17.28 11.61
CA TYR A 258 18.27 -16.14 11.54
C TYR A 258 18.28 -15.32 12.82
N SER A 259 18.26 -13.98 12.66
CA SER A 259 18.07 -13.04 13.76
C SER A 259 16.63 -13.10 14.28
N PRO A 260 16.41 -12.94 15.60
CA PRO A 260 15.07 -12.79 16.17
C PRO A 260 14.40 -11.46 15.79
N ILE A 261 15.15 -10.54 15.17
CA ILE A 261 14.67 -9.24 14.73
C ILE A 261 14.50 -9.24 13.20
N GLY A 262 13.31 -8.89 12.75
CA GLY A 262 13.02 -8.61 11.35
C GLY A 262 13.26 -7.14 11.03
N VAL A 263 13.77 -6.89 9.84
CA VAL A 263 13.95 -5.54 9.28
C VAL A 263 13.18 -5.48 7.98
N THR A 264 12.29 -4.50 7.85
CA THR A 264 11.58 -4.22 6.60
C THR A 264 11.95 -2.82 6.14
N ILE A 265 12.37 -2.69 4.89
CA ILE A 265 12.69 -1.40 4.27
C ILE A 265 11.80 -1.25 3.04
N ASN A 266 11.05 -0.15 2.99
CA ASN A 266 10.28 0.24 1.82
C ASN A 266 10.79 1.57 1.31
N SER A 267 10.97 1.67 0.00
CA SER A 267 11.34 2.93 -0.67
C SER A 267 10.47 3.10 -1.90
N GLY A 268 9.84 4.24 -2.00
CA GLY A 268 8.97 4.57 -3.12
C GLY A 268 9.27 5.96 -3.66
N TRP A 269 9.32 6.07 -4.98
CA TRP A 269 9.55 7.32 -5.69
C TRP A 269 8.47 7.45 -6.74
N SER A 270 7.86 8.63 -6.82
CA SER A 270 6.90 8.93 -7.88
C SER A 270 7.04 10.35 -8.38
N MET A 271 6.60 10.58 -9.60
CA MET A 271 6.58 11.88 -10.26
C MET A 271 5.15 12.25 -10.56
N LYS A 272 4.80 13.50 -10.30
CA LYS A 272 3.49 14.08 -10.58
C LYS A 272 3.64 15.14 -11.67
N LYS A 273 2.78 15.10 -12.68
CA LYS A 273 2.75 16.10 -13.74
C LYS A 273 1.31 16.35 -14.16
N ILE A 274 0.97 17.61 -14.36
CA ILE A 274 -0.32 17.96 -14.97
C ILE A 274 -0.26 17.56 -16.43
N TYR A 275 -1.21 16.76 -16.88
CA TYR A 275 -1.26 16.30 -18.25
C TYR A 275 -2.48 16.82 -19.02
N ASN A 276 -3.52 17.26 -18.32
CA ASN A 276 -4.75 17.72 -18.93
C ASN A 276 -5.14 19.10 -18.38
N LEU A 277 -5.10 20.08 -19.24
CA LEU A 277 -5.50 21.46 -18.98
C LEU A 277 -6.68 21.82 -19.87
N PRO A 278 -7.53 22.77 -19.48
CA PRO A 278 -8.54 23.33 -20.37
C PRO A 278 -7.91 23.84 -21.66
N LYS A 279 -8.63 23.72 -22.76
CA LYS A 279 -8.21 24.31 -24.01
C LYS A 279 -8.62 25.77 -24.00
N TYR A 280 -7.63 26.65 -23.84
CA TYR A 280 -7.82 28.08 -23.87
C TYR A 280 -7.83 28.58 -25.31
N GLN A 281 -8.60 29.65 -25.57
CA GLN A 281 -8.51 30.39 -26.81
C GLN A 281 -7.22 31.23 -26.85
N ASN A 282 -6.63 31.43 -28.04
CA ASN A 282 -5.40 32.16 -28.25
C ASN A 282 -5.55 33.23 -29.32
N ARG A 283 -6.77 33.72 -29.54
CA ARG A 283 -7.08 34.72 -30.58
C ARG A 283 -7.28 36.09 -30.01
N TYR A 284 -7.92 36.21 -28.88
CA TYR A 284 -8.24 37.48 -28.22
C TYR A 284 -7.57 37.56 -26.85
N GLY A 285 -7.11 38.74 -26.46
CA GLY A 285 -6.50 38.95 -25.15
C GLY A 285 -7.49 39.33 -24.06
N GLY A 286 -6.98 39.78 -22.91
CA GLY A 286 -7.78 40.31 -21.80
C GLY A 286 -8.39 41.65 -22.15
N GLY A 287 -9.57 41.95 -21.58
CA GLY A 287 -10.31 43.21 -21.77
C GLY A 287 -11.81 43.01 -21.96
N ALA A 288 -12.58 44.08 -21.85
CA ALA A 288 -14.04 44.09 -22.03
C ALA A 288 -14.45 44.43 -23.48
N SER A 289 -13.55 44.97 -24.29
CA SER A 289 -13.80 45.50 -25.64
C SER A 289 -12.73 45.02 -26.62
N PRO A 290 -13.06 44.80 -27.90
CA PRO A 290 -12.08 44.43 -28.92
C PRO A 290 -11.06 45.53 -29.24
N ASP A 291 -11.20 46.71 -28.66
CA ASP A 291 -10.34 47.86 -28.91
C ASP A 291 -9.38 48.10 -27.72
N PHE A 292 -8.17 48.55 -28.01
CA PHE A 292 -7.27 49.08 -26.97
C PHE A 292 -7.79 50.41 -26.43
N ILE A 293 -7.48 50.69 -25.19
CA ILE A 293 -7.82 51.96 -24.55
C ILE A 293 -6.61 52.88 -24.51
N GLU A 294 -6.83 54.20 -24.38
CA GLU A 294 -5.75 55.17 -24.23
C GLU A 294 -5.05 54.97 -22.88
N SER A 295 -3.71 55.09 -22.89
CA SER A 295 -2.91 55.00 -21.68
C SER A 295 -3.06 56.25 -20.83
N ASP A 296 -3.35 56.07 -19.56
CA ASP A 296 -3.47 57.12 -18.54
C ASP A 296 -2.12 57.72 -18.12
N ILE A 297 -0.99 56.99 -18.33
CA ILE A 297 0.35 57.48 -18.01
C ILE A 297 1.17 57.85 -19.25
N HIS A 298 0.70 57.53 -20.47
CA HIS A 298 1.33 57.85 -21.76
C HIS A 298 0.27 58.41 -22.72
N PRO A 299 -0.10 59.72 -22.61
CA PRO A 299 -1.16 60.32 -23.43
C PRO A 299 -0.92 60.12 -24.93
N GLY A 300 -1.97 59.78 -25.66
CA GLY A 300 -1.91 59.48 -27.08
C GLY A 300 -1.38 58.09 -27.46
N GLU A 301 -1.02 57.26 -26.46
CA GLU A 301 -0.55 55.88 -26.66
C GLU A 301 -1.60 54.88 -26.21
N LEU A 302 -1.54 53.64 -26.75
CA LEU A 302 -2.51 52.60 -26.48
C LEU A 302 -1.99 51.59 -25.42
N ARG A 303 -2.93 51.15 -24.59
CA ARG A 303 -2.69 50.08 -23.60
C ARG A 303 -3.77 49.02 -23.66
N SER A 304 -3.45 47.81 -23.11
CA SER A 304 -4.43 46.80 -22.80
C SER A 304 -5.28 47.19 -21.58
N GLU A 305 -6.53 46.75 -21.56
CA GLU A 305 -7.45 46.93 -20.43
C GLU A 305 -7.21 45.80 -19.39
N PHE A 306 -6.10 45.86 -18.65
CA PHE A 306 -5.67 44.80 -17.76
C PHE A 306 -6.39 44.77 -16.40
N GLU A 307 -7.21 45.78 -16.10
CA GLU A 307 -8.07 45.83 -14.91
C GLU A 307 -9.34 44.98 -15.05
N TYR A 308 -9.64 44.47 -16.26
CA TYR A 308 -10.83 43.70 -16.55
C TYR A 308 -10.49 42.22 -16.71
N ASP A 309 -11.21 41.33 -16.00
CA ASP A 309 -10.95 39.88 -15.96
C ASP A 309 -11.46 39.12 -17.19
N GLY A 310 -12.14 39.76 -18.13
CA GLY A 310 -12.71 39.13 -19.31
C GLY A 310 -11.68 38.85 -20.39
N SER A 311 -11.99 37.93 -21.28
CA SER A 311 -11.18 37.55 -22.45
C SER A 311 -11.85 38.07 -23.76
N TRP A 312 -12.35 39.29 -23.75
CA TRP A 312 -13.04 39.93 -24.88
C TRP A 312 -12.23 41.13 -25.45
N GLY A 313 -10.95 41.15 -25.09
CA GLY A 313 -10.04 42.21 -25.51
C GLY A 313 -9.61 42.12 -26.97
N PRO A 314 -8.66 43.01 -27.38
CA PRO A 314 -8.17 43.07 -28.75
C PRO A 314 -7.57 41.76 -29.26
N GLU A 315 -7.62 41.55 -30.57
CA GLU A 315 -7.04 40.37 -31.23
C GLU A 315 -5.50 40.41 -31.08
N LEU A 316 -4.93 39.21 -30.80
CA LEU A 316 -3.50 39.01 -30.53
C LEU A 316 -2.70 38.97 -31.84
N LEU A 317 -2.47 40.12 -32.47
CA LEU A 317 -1.82 40.26 -33.77
C LEU A 317 -0.40 40.84 -33.70
N GLY A 318 0.15 41.01 -32.50
CA GLY A 318 1.51 41.54 -32.30
C GLY A 318 1.63 43.03 -32.22
N GLN A 319 0.53 43.76 -31.97
CA GLN A 319 0.54 45.21 -31.77
C GLN A 319 1.40 45.62 -30.57
N GLU A 320 2.23 46.62 -30.70
CA GLU A 320 3.06 47.18 -29.63
C GLU A 320 2.23 48.07 -28.72
N VAL A 321 1.94 47.61 -27.52
CA VAL A 321 1.08 48.32 -26.54
C VAL A 321 1.66 48.22 -25.14
N TYR A 322 1.28 49.16 -24.29
CA TYR A 322 1.55 49.07 -22.86
C TYR A 322 0.67 47.98 -22.23
N GLN A 323 1.30 47.06 -21.54
CA GLN A 323 0.62 45.98 -20.83
C GLN A 323 0.76 46.19 -19.32
N TRP A 324 0.13 45.36 -18.49
CA TRP A 324 0.10 45.53 -17.03
C TRP A 324 1.49 45.67 -16.40
N ASP A 325 2.48 44.96 -16.88
CA ASP A 325 3.86 44.94 -16.37
C ASP A 325 4.65 46.24 -16.71
N SER A 326 4.16 47.02 -17.67
CA SER A 326 4.73 48.33 -18.00
C SER A 326 4.37 49.41 -17.00
N TYR A 327 3.38 49.19 -16.15
CA TYR A 327 2.89 50.13 -15.15
C TYR A 327 3.60 50.02 -13.79
N TYR A 328 4.32 48.96 -13.53
CA TYR A 328 4.97 48.71 -12.24
C TYR A 328 6.49 48.87 -12.33
N PRO A 329 7.09 49.80 -11.55
CA PRO A 329 8.55 50.07 -11.60
C PRO A 329 9.44 48.86 -11.31
N SER A 330 8.92 47.86 -10.58
CA SER A 330 9.66 46.64 -10.24
C SER A 330 9.71 45.62 -11.37
N MET A 331 8.96 45.83 -12.46
CA MET A 331 8.88 44.88 -13.57
C MET A 331 9.91 45.20 -14.66
N PRO A 332 10.42 44.19 -15.38
CA PRO A 332 11.42 44.35 -16.43
C PRO A 332 10.97 45.25 -17.61
N ASN A 333 9.67 45.27 -17.84
CA ASN A 333 9.05 46.01 -18.96
C ASN A 333 8.50 47.39 -18.53
N TYR A 334 8.88 47.89 -17.35
CA TYR A 334 8.44 49.21 -16.90
C TYR A 334 8.67 50.31 -17.96
N ASN A 335 7.63 51.10 -18.25
CA ASN A 335 7.59 52.14 -19.29
C ASN A 335 7.94 51.64 -20.70
N LYS A 336 7.71 50.38 -21.04
CA LYS A 336 7.98 49.84 -22.36
C LYS A 336 6.71 49.23 -22.95
N LYS A 337 6.52 49.41 -24.25
CA LYS A 337 5.55 48.64 -25.01
C LYS A 337 6.08 47.25 -25.25
N THR A 338 5.18 46.28 -25.27
CA THR A 338 5.50 44.89 -25.58
C THR A 338 4.48 44.35 -26.60
N PRO A 339 4.86 43.36 -27.43
CA PRO A 339 3.96 42.80 -28.44
C PRO A 339 2.75 42.13 -27.81
N TRP A 340 1.56 42.47 -28.31
CA TRP A 340 0.30 41.83 -27.90
C TRP A 340 0.11 40.49 -28.62
N VAL A 341 0.71 39.45 -28.07
CA VAL A 341 0.77 38.09 -28.69
C VAL A 341 0.20 37.02 -27.78
N ALA A 342 -0.21 35.91 -28.37
CA ALA A 342 -0.67 34.75 -27.62
C ALA A 342 0.48 34.07 -26.87
N HIS A 343 0.17 33.61 -25.67
CA HIS A 343 1.05 32.78 -24.83
C HIS A 343 0.37 31.44 -24.56
N PRO A 344 0.31 30.51 -25.54
CA PRO A 344 -0.48 29.28 -25.46
C PRO A 344 -0.05 28.34 -24.32
N ASP A 345 1.18 28.41 -23.90
CA ASP A 345 1.75 27.56 -22.85
C ASP A 345 1.81 28.23 -21.47
N ASN A 346 1.38 29.49 -21.30
CA ASN A 346 1.52 30.23 -20.04
C ASN A 346 0.95 29.50 -18.81
N VAL A 347 -0.21 28.84 -18.96
CA VAL A 347 -0.82 28.07 -17.89
C VAL A 347 -0.03 26.79 -17.63
N LYS A 348 0.45 26.14 -18.66
CA LYS A 348 1.26 24.92 -18.54
C LYS A 348 2.63 25.18 -17.94
N ASP A 349 3.27 26.30 -18.33
CA ASP A 349 4.60 26.69 -17.89
C ASP A 349 4.61 27.16 -16.42
N PHE A 350 3.44 27.50 -15.88
CA PHE A 350 3.28 27.78 -14.46
C PHE A 350 3.52 26.54 -13.59
N PHE A 351 3.19 25.36 -14.08
CA PHE A 351 3.26 24.13 -13.31
C PHE A 351 4.62 23.46 -13.43
N GLU A 352 5.12 23.00 -12.30
CA GLU A 352 6.34 22.22 -12.21
C GLU A 352 6.08 20.71 -12.24
N THR A 353 7.14 19.92 -12.40
CA THR A 353 7.07 18.49 -12.14
C THR A 353 7.25 18.24 -10.66
N GLY A 354 6.23 17.67 -10.04
CA GLY A 354 6.27 17.28 -8.63
C GLY A 354 7.00 15.95 -8.44
N PHE A 355 7.58 15.76 -7.26
CA PHE A 355 8.28 14.54 -6.86
C PHE A 355 7.82 14.11 -5.48
N VAL A 356 7.61 12.80 -5.30
CA VAL A 356 7.31 12.20 -4.02
C VAL A 356 8.36 11.16 -3.70
N LYS A 357 8.91 11.23 -2.49
CA LYS A 357 9.79 10.22 -1.90
C LYS A 357 9.14 9.72 -0.62
N ASN A 358 8.94 8.42 -0.52
CA ASN A 358 8.42 7.79 0.67
C ASN A 358 9.35 6.64 1.06
N ASN A 359 10.10 6.82 2.14
CA ASN A 359 11.05 5.85 2.63
C ASN A 359 10.66 5.44 4.04
N SER A 360 10.48 4.14 4.27
CA SER A 360 10.19 3.61 5.58
C SER A 360 11.14 2.49 5.96
N ILE A 361 11.48 2.43 7.24
CA ILE A 361 12.18 1.33 7.87
C ILE A 361 11.40 0.89 9.10
N SER A 362 11.21 -0.41 9.25
CA SER A 362 10.62 -0.95 10.45
C SER A 362 11.42 -2.14 10.98
N LEU A 363 11.48 -2.22 12.29
CA LEU A 363 12.08 -3.29 13.07
C LEU A 363 10.98 -3.99 13.82
N ASP A 364 10.85 -5.30 13.71
CA ASP A 364 9.90 -6.09 14.47
C ASP A 364 10.54 -7.34 15.02
N GLY A 365 10.04 -7.81 16.14
CA GLY A 365 10.58 -9.00 16.78
C GLY A 365 9.89 -9.32 18.09
N GLY A 366 10.43 -10.32 18.76
CA GLY A 366 9.97 -10.75 20.06
C GLY A 366 9.85 -12.27 20.17
N ASN A 367 9.18 -12.69 21.20
CA ASN A 367 8.92 -14.09 21.52
C ASN A 367 7.42 -14.29 21.79
N GLU A 368 7.00 -15.48 22.21
CA GLU A 368 5.59 -15.78 22.51
C GLU A 368 4.93 -14.88 23.58
N LYS A 369 5.75 -14.27 24.45
CA LYS A 369 5.27 -13.40 25.53
C LYS A 369 5.34 -11.92 25.20
N SER A 370 6.41 -11.50 24.51
CA SER A 370 6.67 -10.07 24.26
C SER A 370 6.94 -9.85 22.79
N LEU A 371 6.19 -8.94 22.20
CA LEU A 371 6.31 -8.54 20.80
C LEU A 371 6.54 -7.04 20.72
N PHE A 372 7.34 -6.61 19.78
CA PHE A 372 7.52 -5.18 19.49
C PHE A 372 7.62 -4.94 17.98
N ARG A 373 7.21 -3.75 17.58
CA ARG A 373 7.46 -3.16 16.27
C ARG A 373 7.78 -1.68 16.44
N LEU A 374 8.86 -1.24 15.82
CA LEU A 374 9.29 0.16 15.74
C LEU A 374 9.36 0.53 14.26
N GLY A 375 8.70 1.58 13.85
CA GLY A 375 8.70 2.11 12.50
C GLY A 375 9.20 3.55 12.45
N TYR A 376 9.90 3.89 11.38
CA TYR A 376 10.21 5.27 10.99
C TYR A 376 9.94 5.45 9.52
N THR A 377 9.23 6.52 9.18
CA THR A 377 8.93 6.88 7.79
C THR A 377 9.26 8.35 7.56
N ASN A 378 9.98 8.61 6.49
CA ASN A 378 10.17 9.95 5.93
C ASN A 378 9.39 10.04 4.63
N TYR A 379 8.46 10.97 4.58
CA TYR A 379 7.69 11.34 3.39
C TYR A 379 8.09 12.77 2.99
N ASP A 380 8.56 12.92 1.77
CA ASP A 380 8.99 14.20 1.18
C ASP A 380 8.31 14.37 -0.18
N GLU A 381 7.52 15.42 -0.33
CA GLU A 381 6.79 15.73 -1.54
C GLU A 381 7.05 17.18 -1.97
N LYS A 382 7.46 17.35 -3.22
CA LYS A 382 7.40 18.61 -3.95
C LYS A 382 6.16 18.60 -4.82
N GLY A 383 5.32 19.63 -4.70
CA GLY A 383 4.08 19.78 -5.46
C GLY A 383 4.29 20.09 -6.93
N VAL A 384 3.20 20.19 -7.66
CA VAL A 384 3.18 20.65 -9.05
C VAL A 384 3.03 22.18 -9.14
N ILE A 385 2.62 22.82 -8.05
CA ILE A 385 2.55 24.28 -7.94
C ILE A 385 3.90 24.78 -7.41
N PRO A 386 4.49 25.85 -7.99
CA PRO A 386 5.74 26.42 -7.51
C PRO A 386 5.72 26.72 -6.01
N ASN A 387 6.83 26.44 -5.31
CA ASN A 387 7.03 26.67 -3.87
C ASN A 387 6.14 25.82 -2.93
N GLU A 388 5.44 24.81 -3.43
CA GLU A 388 4.64 23.90 -2.60
C GLU A 388 5.46 22.66 -2.22
N SER A 389 5.58 22.40 -0.92
CA SER A 389 6.29 21.22 -0.43
C SER A 389 5.70 20.70 0.88
N LEU A 390 5.78 19.38 1.09
CA LEU A 390 5.38 18.71 2.32
C LEU A 390 6.49 17.76 2.76
N ASN A 391 7.00 17.96 3.97
CA ASN A 391 7.90 17.01 4.61
C ASN A 391 7.26 16.47 5.89
N ARG A 392 7.23 15.16 6.02
CA ARG A 392 6.63 14.48 7.17
C ARG A 392 7.55 13.38 7.66
N ASN A 393 7.76 13.35 8.97
CA ASN A 393 8.50 12.29 9.64
C ASN A 393 7.57 11.61 10.66
N ILE A 394 7.37 10.32 10.49
CA ILE A 394 6.47 9.53 11.34
C ILE A 394 7.30 8.49 12.07
N ILE A 395 7.14 8.44 13.39
CA ILE A 395 7.68 7.38 14.23
C ILE A 395 6.51 6.64 14.85
N SER A 396 6.49 5.32 14.66
CA SER A 396 5.46 4.44 15.20
C SER A 396 6.09 3.40 16.13
N PHE A 397 5.40 3.10 17.23
CA PHE A 397 5.78 2.04 18.14
C PHE A 397 4.55 1.23 18.53
N ASN A 398 4.65 -0.08 18.40
CA ASN A 398 3.66 -1.03 18.86
C ASN A 398 4.35 -2.08 19.71
N GLY A 399 3.91 -2.25 20.96
CA GLY A 399 4.44 -3.23 21.88
C GLY A 399 3.33 -3.99 22.58
N SER A 400 3.50 -5.30 22.76
CA SER A 400 2.60 -6.12 23.57
C SER A 400 3.37 -7.07 24.46
N ASN A 401 2.87 -7.29 25.67
CA ASN A 401 3.46 -8.23 26.60
C ASN A 401 2.35 -9.06 27.27
N LYS A 402 2.41 -10.38 27.09
CA LYS A 402 1.48 -11.33 27.70
C LYS A 402 1.99 -11.70 29.11
N PHE A 403 1.38 -11.14 30.13
CA PHE A 403 1.72 -11.43 31.53
C PHE A 403 1.26 -12.82 31.95
N ASN A 404 0.07 -13.23 31.50
CA ASN A 404 -0.49 -14.56 31.70
C ASN A 404 -1.57 -14.83 30.61
N ASP A 405 -2.28 -15.96 30.67
CA ASP A 405 -3.28 -16.35 29.68
C ASP A 405 -4.53 -15.44 29.63
N LYS A 406 -4.69 -14.56 30.61
CA LYS A 406 -5.84 -13.65 30.75
C LYS A 406 -5.48 -12.18 30.62
N LEU A 407 -4.19 -11.83 30.66
CA LEU A 407 -3.73 -10.43 30.67
C LEU A 407 -2.59 -10.25 29.65
N THR A 408 -2.87 -9.39 28.69
CA THR A 408 -1.90 -8.90 27.71
C THR A 408 -1.78 -7.40 27.81
#